data_6c6c01f09f7b2e528eb56f71b048a66e
#
_entry.id   6c6c01f09f7b2e528eb56f71b048a66e
#
_cell.length_a   1.000
_cell.length_b   1.000
_cell.length_c   1.000
_cell.angle_alpha   90.00
_cell.angle_beta   90.00
_cell.angle_gamma   90.00
#
_symmetry.space_group_name_H-M   'P 1'
#
loop_
_entity.id
_entity.type
_entity.pdbx_description
1 polymer ?
#
loop_
_entity_poly.entity_id
_entity_poly.type
_entity_poly.pdbx_seq_one_letter_code
_entity_poly.pdbx_strand_id
1 'polypeptide(L)' 'LFSAKKVPLSDIEQARRLIVAVDRGGIPLNPAKVNAIARNIGLEVSKSAKVEETIARLRDAVARAAR' A
#
# COMPACT_ATOMS: atom_id res chain seq x y z
N LEU A 1 -10.31 -9.35 22.76
CA LEU A 1 -9.10 -9.44 22.10
C LEU A 1 -9.29 -9.46 20.62
N PHE A 2 -8.68 -8.60 19.99
CA PHE A 2 -8.72 -8.63 18.62
C PHE A 2 -7.56 -9.38 18.14
N SER A 3 -7.73 -10.09 17.14
CA SER A 3 -6.59 -10.65 16.51
C SER A 3 -6.29 -9.76 15.35
N ALA A 4 -5.12 -9.21 15.37
CA ALA A 4 -4.69 -8.51 14.25
C ALA A 4 -4.61 -9.48 13.10
N LYS A 5 -5.24 -9.15 12.02
CA LYS A 5 -5.10 -9.93 10.83
C LYS A 5 -3.65 -9.86 10.41
N LYS A 6 -3.02 -11.00 10.26
CA LYS A 6 -1.72 -11.04 9.67
C LYS A 6 -1.84 -10.70 8.21
N VAL A 7 -1.09 -9.72 7.78
CA VAL A 7 -1.04 -9.38 6.37
C VAL A 7 -0.10 -10.36 5.68
N PRO A 8 -0.55 -11.04 4.63
CA PRO A 8 0.32 -11.96 3.90
C PRO A 8 1.55 -11.24 3.37
N LEU A 9 2.68 -11.93 3.39
CA LEU A 9 3.92 -11.39 2.85
C LEU A 9 3.77 -10.97 1.39
N SER A 10 2.96 -11.71 0.64
CA SER A 10 2.74 -11.38 -0.76
C SER A 10 2.09 -10.00 -0.93
N ASP A 11 1.21 -9.61 -0.01
CA ASP A 11 0.59 -8.29 -0.08
C ASP A 11 1.57 -7.20 0.30
N ILE A 12 2.41 -7.45 1.28
CA ILE A 12 3.45 -6.50 1.67
C ILE A 12 4.47 -6.34 0.55
N GLU A 13 4.85 -7.44 -0.08
CA GLU A 13 5.76 -7.40 -1.22
C GLU A 13 5.18 -6.61 -2.38
N GLN A 14 3.90 -6.79 -2.66
CA GLN A 14 3.25 -6.05 -3.72
C GLN A 14 3.27 -4.55 -3.43
N ALA A 15 3.00 -4.17 -2.19
CA ALA A 15 3.05 -2.77 -1.78
C ALA A 15 4.46 -2.21 -1.92
N ARG A 16 5.45 -2.99 -1.51
CA ARG A 16 6.85 -2.58 -1.60
C ARG A 16 7.27 -2.37 -3.05
N ARG A 17 6.90 -3.29 -3.93
CA ARG A 17 7.21 -3.16 -5.35
C ARG A 17 6.55 -1.94 -5.96
N LEU A 18 5.34 -1.65 -5.54
CA LEU A 18 4.64 -0.46 -6.00
C LEU A 18 5.42 0.80 -5.61
N ILE A 19 5.87 0.87 -4.36
CA ILE A 19 6.61 2.02 -3.87
C ILE A 19 7.91 2.19 -4.65
N VAL A 20 8.63 1.10 -4.88
CA VAL A 20 9.88 1.14 -5.65
C VAL A 20 9.63 1.67 -7.05
N ALA A 21 8.56 1.22 -7.68
CA ALA A 21 8.21 1.65 -9.02
C ALA A 21 7.88 3.14 -9.05
N VAL A 22 7.14 3.61 -8.04
CA VAL A 22 6.81 5.03 -7.93
C VAL A 22 8.08 5.87 -7.77
N ASP A 23 9.00 5.39 -6.94
CA ASP A 23 10.26 6.11 -6.69
C ASP A 23 11.12 6.21 -7.93
N ARG A 24 11.00 5.24 -8.81
CA ARG A 24 11.71 5.28 -10.10
C ARG A 24 11.02 6.14 -11.13
N GLY A 25 9.84 6.65 -10.80
CA GLY A 25 9.09 7.54 -11.67
C GLY A 25 8.53 6.87 -12.90
N GLY A 26 8.40 5.56 -12.88
CA GLY A 26 8.14 4.82 -14.09
C GLY A 26 6.74 4.33 -14.34
N ILE A 27 5.81 4.48 -13.43
CA ILE A 27 4.52 3.81 -13.61
C ILE A 27 3.37 4.79 -13.65
N PRO A 28 2.52 4.70 -14.68
CA PRO A 28 1.22 5.37 -14.64
C PRO A 28 0.41 4.70 -13.54
N LEU A 29 0.04 5.46 -12.54
CA LEU A 29 -0.66 4.90 -11.39
C LEU A 29 -2.15 4.85 -11.64
N ASN A 30 -2.72 3.66 -11.47
CA ASN A 30 -4.16 3.50 -11.49
C ASN A 30 -4.66 3.64 -10.05
N PRO A 31 -5.44 4.67 -9.72
CA PRO A 31 -5.87 4.88 -8.34
C PRO A 31 -6.61 3.68 -7.76
N ALA A 32 -7.43 3.02 -8.55
CA ALA A 32 -8.17 1.87 -8.05
C ALA A 32 -7.24 0.74 -7.62
N LYS A 33 -6.20 0.50 -8.39
CA LYS A 33 -5.24 -0.55 -8.08
C LYS A 33 -4.41 -0.19 -6.85
N VAL A 34 -3.95 1.06 -6.77
CA VAL A 34 -3.17 1.53 -5.63
C VAL A 34 -3.99 1.42 -4.36
N ASN A 35 -5.25 1.85 -4.41
CA ASN A 35 -6.12 1.79 -3.25
C ASN A 35 -6.43 0.35 -2.85
N ALA A 36 -6.56 -0.54 -3.83
CA ALA A 36 -6.78 -1.97 -3.54
C ALA A 36 -5.58 -2.57 -2.82
N ILE A 37 -4.37 -2.25 -3.26
CA ILE A 37 -3.15 -2.73 -2.60
C ILE A 37 -3.11 -2.23 -1.16
N ALA A 38 -3.47 -0.97 -0.95
CA ALA A 38 -3.50 -0.41 0.40
C ALA A 38 -4.51 -1.14 1.29
N ARG A 39 -5.69 -1.42 0.77
CA ARG A 39 -6.69 -2.15 1.54
C ARG A 39 -6.24 -3.56 1.85
N ASN A 40 -5.51 -4.19 0.96
CA ASN A 40 -5.01 -5.55 1.18
C ASN A 40 -4.07 -5.64 2.37
N ILE A 41 -3.36 -4.56 2.68
CA ILE A 41 -2.47 -4.56 3.84
C ILE A 41 -3.13 -3.91 5.06
N GLY A 42 -4.44 -3.72 5.01
CA GLY A 42 -5.19 -3.29 6.18
C GLY A 42 -5.40 -1.80 6.32
N LEU A 43 -5.04 -1.01 5.34
CA LEU A 43 -5.28 0.42 5.40
C LEU A 43 -6.71 0.74 4.99
N GLU A 44 -7.31 1.67 5.69
CA GLU A 44 -8.63 2.17 5.32
C GLU A 44 -8.43 3.32 4.34
N VAL A 45 -8.81 3.08 3.10
CA VAL A 45 -8.61 4.04 2.04
C VAL A 45 -9.91 4.21 1.27
N SER A 46 -10.32 5.45 1.09
CA SER A 46 -11.50 5.76 0.30
C SER A 46 -11.26 5.41 -1.16
N LYS A 47 -12.34 5.00 -1.85
CA LYS A 47 -12.25 4.75 -3.29
C LYS A 47 -11.84 5.99 -4.07
N SER A 48 -12.11 7.17 -3.52
CA SER A 48 -11.75 8.43 -4.16
C SER A 48 -10.48 9.03 -3.60
N ALA A 49 -9.73 8.29 -2.79
CA ALA A 49 -8.48 8.79 -2.24
C ALA A 49 -7.49 9.10 -3.35
N LYS A 50 -6.77 10.19 -3.17
CA LYS A 50 -5.73 10.56 -4.13
C LYS A 50 -4.57 9.60 -4.04
N VAL A 51 -3.98 9.30 -5.19
CA VAL A 51 -2.87 8.36 -5.27
C VAL A 51 -1.73 8.80 -4.35
N GLU A 52 -1.41 10.08 -4.35
CA GLU A 52 -0.30 10.58 -3.53
C GLU A 52 -0.51 10.31 -2.04
N GLU A 53 -1.75 10.50 -1.58
CA GLU A 53 -2.06 10.23 -0.17
C GLU A 53 -1.95 8.75 0.13
N THR A 54 -2.46 7.90 -0.75
CA THR A 54 -2.40 6.47 -0.56
C THR A 54 -0.96 5.98 -0.56
N ILE A 55 -0.14 6.48 -1.45
CA ILE A 55 1.27 6.10 -1.52
C ILE A 55 1.99 6.49 -0.23
N ALA A 56 1.72 7.69 0.29
CA ALA A 56 2.35 8.11 1.55
C ALA A 56 1.99 7.16 2.70
N ARG A 57 0.74 6.75 2.77
CA ARG A 57 0.30 5.81 3.80
C ARG A 57 0.90 4.43 3.58
N LEU A 58 1.04 4.00 2.34
CA LEU A 58 1.69 2.74 2.01
C LEU A 58 3.14 2.72 2.45
N ARG A 59 3.88 3.81 2.19
CA ARG A 59 5.28 3.89 2.61
C ARG A 59 5.40 3.70 4.11
N ASP A 60 4.54 4.36 4.86
CA ASP A 60 4.56 4.28 6.30
C ASP A 60 4.24 2.87 6.78
N ALA A 61 3.22 2.25 6.18
CA ALA A 61 2.80 0.91 6.55
C ALA A 61 3.87 -0.13 6.24
N VAL A 62 4.49 -0.03 5.07
CA VAL A 62 5.54 -0.96 4.66
C VAL A 62 6.77 -0.80 5.56
N ALA A 63 7.11 0.43 5.91
CA ALA A 63 8.22 0.67 6.82
C ALA A 63 7.98 0.04 8.18
N ARG A 64 6.76 0.12 8.68
CA ARG A 64 6.42 -0.52 9.96
C ARG A 64 6.47 -2.04 9.85
N ALA A 65 6.00 -2.58 8.75
CA ALA A 65 5.98 -4.03 8.55
C ALA A 65 7.38 -4.60 8.42
N ALA A 66 8.34 -3.79 8.00
CA ALA A 66 9.72 -4.24 7.81
C ALA A 66 10.52 -4.28 9.11
N ARG A 67 9.96 -3.84 10.21
CA ARG A 67 10.67 -3.84 11.49
C ARG A 67 10.67 -5.20 12.13
#